data_32ec9f9b3c24a214aa1d219695ba4a3e
#
_entry.id   32ec9f9b3c24a214aa1d219695ba4a3e
#
_cell.length_a   1.000
_cell.length_b   1.000
_cell.length_c   1.000
_cell.angle_alpha   90.00
_cell.angle_beta   90.00
_cell.angle_gamma   90.00
#
_symmetry.space_group_name_H-M   'P 1'
#
loop_
_entity.id
_entity.type
_entity.pdbx_description
1 polymer ?
#
loop_
_entity_poly.entity_id
_entity_poly.type
_entity_poly.pdbx_seq_one_letter_code
_entity_poly.pdbx_strand_id
1 'polypeptide(L)'
;VGGSAYEKGIEMAHRALMNTDYDTGAAPGTSFWRNDATLVVIYVSDEPDFSLGTWTSYTSFFDTLKPDIDRMRHFGVIGDHPSGCIYNNGFYQRSVSFGSGYYDMTQRYNGEWYSICATDWGSQMQDLADTVSTRRTFTLDEPDPIVDTIIVSVNGQAAMGWEYDPITNAVIFADDSIPEPNQTITIEYGIWGC
;
A
#
# COMPACT_ATOMS: atom_id res chain seq x y z
N VAL A 1 0.10 3.48 -30.38
CA VAL A 1 -0.72 3.85 -29.23
C VAL A 1 -0.24 5.22 -28.79
N GLY A 2 -1.01 6.29 -29.02
CA GLY A 2 -0.66 7.63 -28.56
C GLY A 2 -0.99 7.73 -27.07
N GLY A 3 -0.01 7.93 -26.21
CA GLY A 3 -0.22 8.32 -24.82
C GLY A 3 -0.68 9.77 -24.73
N SER A 4 -1.31 10.14 -23.61
CA SER A 4 -1.55 11.54 -23.27
C SER A 4 -0.22 12.15 -22.80
N ALA A 5 0.05 13.39 -23.19
CA ALA A 5 1.15 14.18 -22.62
C ALA A 5 0.84 14.68 -21.20
N TYR A 6 -0.34 14.41 -20.67
CA TYR A 6 -0.79 14.78 -19.33
C TYR A 6 -1.25 13.52 -18.60
N GLU A 7 -0.43 13.03 -17.70
CA GLU A 7 -0.70 11.84 -16.94
C GLU A 7 -1.67 12.13 -15.78
N LYS A 8 -2.66 11.26 -15.59
CA LYS A 8 -3.74 11.41 -14.60
C LYS A 8 -3.86 10.17 -13.73
N GLY A 9 -2.76 9.78 -13.13
CA GLY A 9 -2.67 8.50 -12.42
C GLY A 9 -3.64 8.40 -11.25
N ILE A 10 -3.84 9.47 -10.48
CA ILE A 10 -4.77 9.47 -9.34
C ILE A 10 -6.21 9.33 -9.83
N GLU A 11 -6.61 10.09 -10.88
CA GLU A 11 -7.94 9.97 -11.48
C GLU A 11 -8.17 8.57 -12.06
N MET A 12 -7.16 7.97 -12.69
CA MET A 12 -7.26 6.63 -13.26
C MET A 12 -7.38 5.55 -12.20
N ALA A 13 -6.60 5.63 -11.11
CA ALA A 13 -6.73 4.74 -9.96
C ALA A 13 -8.12 4.85 -9.33
N HIS A 14 -8.62 6.06 -9.12
CA HIS A 14 -9.98 6.32 -8.64
C HIS A 14 -11.03 5.67 -9.54
N ARG A 15 -10.97 5.90 -10.86
CA ARG A 15 -11.92 5.33 -11.82
C ARG A 15 -11.86 3.81 -11.87
N ALA A 16 -10.66 3.22 -11.82
CA ALA A 16 -10.49 1.78 -11.82
C ALA A 16 -11.15 1.13 -10.60
N LEU A 17 -11.01 1.76 -9.43
CA LEU A 17 -11.58 1.26 -8.18
C LEU A 17 -13.08 1.53 -8.03
N MET A 18 -13.61 2.58 -8.67
CA MET A 18 -15.05 2.82 -8.74
C MET A 18 -15.76 1.88 -9.72
N ASN A 19 -15.07 1.42 -10.77
CA ASN A 19 -15.69 0.61 -11.80
C ASN A 19 -15.70 -0.86 -11.40
N THR A 20 -16.79 -1.28 -10.72
CA THR A 20 -17.02 -2.65 -10.31
C THR A 20 -17.27 -3.62 -11.47
N ASP A 21 -17.48 -3.08 -12.70
CA ASP A 21 -17.75 -3.86 -13.91
C ASP A 21 -16.47 -4.23 -14.68
N TYR A 22 -15.27 -3.92 -14.16
CA TYR A 22 -14.06 -4.44 -14.76
C TYR A 22 -14.09 -5.95 -14.67
N ASP A 23 -14.27 -6.55 -15.83
CA ASP A 23 -14.40 -8.00 -16.02
C ASP A 23 -13.10 -8.72 -15.62
N THR A 24 -13.03 -9.03 -14.34
CA THR A 24 -11.97 -9.89 -13.78
C THR A 24 -12.39 -11.37 -13.80
N GLY A 25 -13.53 -11.68 -14.45
CA GLY A 25 -14.18 -13.00 -14.35
C GLY A 25 -14.87 -13.22 -13.01
N ALA A 26 -14.93 -12.20 -12.15
CA ALA A 26 -15.69 -12.23 -10.92
C ALA A 26 -17.20 -12.09 -11.23
N ALA A 27 -18.04 -12.68 -10.38
CA ALA A 27 -19.49 -12.55 -10.53
C ALA A 27 -19.90 -11.06 -10.50
N PRO A 28 -20.96 -10.67 -11.25
CA PRO A 28 -21.44 -9.29 -11.24
C PRO A 28 -21.71 -8.80 -9.81
N GLY A 29 -21.18 -7.62 -9.47
CA GLY A 29 -21.29 -7.01 -8.15
C GLY A 29 -20.18 -7.41 -7.15
N THR A 30 -19.19 -8.19 -7.56
CA THR A 30 -18.00 -8.45 -6.74
C THR A 30 -16.90 -7.45 -7.11
N SER A 31 -16.38 -6.74 -6.12
CA SER A 31 -15.20 -5.89 -6.27
C SER A 31 -13.98 -6.74 -6.64
N PHE A 32 -13.11 -6.26 -7.55
CA PHE A 32 -11.88 -6.97 -7.86
C PHE A 32 -10.87 -6.92 -6.69
N TRP A 33 -11.04 -6.00 -5.75
CA TRP A 33 -10.25 -5.92 -4.54
C TRP A 33 -10.97 -6.59 -3.35
N ARG A 34 -10.23 -7.27 -2.50
CA ARG A 34 -10.74 -7.99 -1.33
C ARG A 34 -10.71 -7.08 -0.10
N ASN A 35 -11.75 -7.14 0.74
CA ASN A 35 -11.84 -6.35 1.98
C ASN A 35 -10.74 -6.71 2.98
N ASP A 36 -10.38 -7.99 3.04
CA ASP A 36 -9.39 -8.58 3.94
C ASP A 36 -7.94 -8.43 3.48
N ALA A 37 -7.69 -7.98 2.26
CA ALA A 37 -6.37 -7.78 1.71
C ALA A 37 -5.96 -6.32 1.73
N THR A 38 -4.66 -6.03 1.86
CA THR A 38 -4.10 -4.70 1.62
C THR A 38 -4.30 -4.32 0.16
N LEU A 39 -4.83 -3.12 -0.06
CA LEU A 39 -4.92 -2.52 -1.39
C LEU A 39 -3.68 -1.66 -1.63
N VAL A 40 -2.95 -2.01 -2.66
CA VAL A 40 -1.72 -1.31 -3.06
C VAL A 40 -1.96 -0.61 -4.38
N VAL A 41 -1.68 0.69 -4.43
CA VAL A 41 -1.70 1.50 -5.64
C VAL A 41 -0.28 1.95 -5.94
N ILE A 42 0.22 1.67 -7.14
CA ILE A 42 1.56 2.05 -7.57
C ILE A 42 1.43 3.02 -8.75
N TYR A 43 1.92 4.24 -8.56
CA TYR A 43 2.01 5.25 -9.61
C TYR A 43 3.38 5.16 -10.28
N VAL A 44 3.41 5.11 -11.60
CA VAL A 44 4.66 5.17 -12.38
C VAL A 44 4.54 6.32 -13.37
N SER A 45 5.31 7.39 -13.15
CA SER A 45 5.18 8.61 -13.94
C SER A 45 6.48 9.43 -13.96
N ASP A 46 6.83 9.97 -15.11
CA ASP A 46 7.92 10.93 -15.29
C ASP A 46 7.42 12.39 -15.29
N GLU A 47 6.15 12.59 -14.97
CA GLU A 47 5.47 13.89 -14.89
C GLU A 47 4.69 14.04 -13.57
N PRO A 48 4.27 15.26 -13.18
CA PRO A 48 3.32 15.45 -12.09
C PRO A 48 1.94 14.90 -12.46
N ASP A 49 1.08 14.69 -11.44
CA ASP A 49 -0.31 14.29 -11.67
C ASP A 49 -1.13 15.45 -12.23
N PHE A 50 -1.77 15.23 -13.38
CA PHE A 50 -2.67 16.17 -14.03
C PHE A 50 -4.15 15.78 -13.90
N SER A 51 -4.50 15.02 -12.88
CA SER A 51 -5.89 14.68 -12.56
C SER A 51 -6.74 15.93 -12.36
N LEU A 52 -8.03 15.84 -12.60
CA LEU A 52 -8.95 16.94 -12.39
C LEU A 52 -9.08 17.24 -10.89
N GLY A 53 -8.70 18.44 -10.46
CA GLY A 53 -8.64 18.84 -9.06
C GLY A 53 -7.28 18.55 -8.44
N THR A 54 -7.22 18.56 -7.12
CA THR A 54 -6.02 18.26 -6.34
C THR A 54 -6.07 16.82 -5.83
N TRP A 55 -4.91 16.25 -5.48
CA TRP A 55 -4.84 14.91 -4.86
C TRP A 55 -5.80 14.76 -3.66
N THR A 56 -6.00 15.84 -2.87
CA THR A 56 -6.92 15.85 -1.73
C THR A 56 -8.38 15.65 -2.12
N SER A 57 -8.76 15.96 -3.38
CA SER A 57 -10.13 15.73 -3.87
C SER A 57 -10.47 14.24 -3.96
N TYR A 58 -9.48 13.37 -4.03
CA TYR A 58 -9.64 11.93 -4.16
C TYR A 58 -9.53 11.18 -2.82
N THR A 59 -8.96 11.80 -1.77
CA THR A 59 -8.72 11.11 -0.50
C THR A 59 -10.01 10.63 0.16
N SER A 60 -11.09 11.41 0.09
CA SER A 60 -12.38 11.00 0.66
C SER A 60 -12.91 9.68 0.08
N PHE A 61 -12.62 9.41 -1.19
CA PHE A 61 -12.97 8.13 -1.80
C PHE A 61 -12.03 7.01 -1.32
N PHE A 62 -10.72 7.21 -1.41
CA PHE A 62 -9.75 6.19 -0.99
C PHE A 62 -9.92 5.81 0.48
N ASP A 63 -10.18 6.79 1.36
CA ASP A 63 -10.40 6.57 2.81
C ASP A 63 -11.63 5.66 3.09
N THR A 64 -12.54 5.50 2.14
CA THR A 64 -13.71 4.62 2.28
C THR A 64 -13.47 3.18 1.83
N LEU A 65 -12.39 2.92 1.10
CA LEU A 65 -12.17 1.61 0.47
C LEU A 65 -11.72 0.54 1.45
N LYS A 66 -11.05 0.93 2.54
CA LYS A 66 -10.58 0.03 3.58
C LYS A 66 -11.04 0.52 4.95
N PRO A 67 -11.51 -0.39 5.82
CA PRO A 67 -11.90 -0.02 7.19
C PRO A 67 -10.70 0.46 8.03
N ASP A 68 -9.51 -0.02 7.69
CA ASP A 68 -8.25 0.33 8.29
C ASP A 68 -7.35 0.99 7.24
N ILE A 69 -6.88 2.22 7.52
CA ILE A 69 -6.02 2.97 6.61
C ILE A 69 -4.68 2.28 6.37
N ASP A 70 -4.19 1.48 7.32
CA ASP A 70 -2.95 0.72 7.17
C ASP A 70 -3.07 -0.40 6.12
N ARG A 71 -4.30 -0.72 5.70
CA ARG A 71 -4.59 -1.61 4.57
C ARG A 71 -4.73 -0.90 3.23
N MET A 72 -4.44 0.40 3.19
CA MET A 72 -4.35 1.20 1.98
C MET A 72 -2.92 1.73 1.87
N ARG A 73 -2.22 1.38 0.80
CA ARG A 73 -0.85 1.84 0.58
C ARG A 73 -0.68 2.38 -0.83
N HIS A 74 -0.07 3.56 -0.94
CA HIS A 74 0.22 4.17 -2.22
C HIS A 74 1.73 4.32 -2.40
N PHE A 75 2.26 3.79 -3.49
CA PHE A 75 3.67 3.88 -3.85
C PHE A 75 3.84 4.70 -5.12
N GLY A 76 5.01 5.32 -5.26
CA GLY A 76 5.36 6.08 -6.44
C GLY A 76 6.72 5.67 -7.01
N VAL A 77 6.78 5.42 -8.31
CA VAL A 77 8.03 5.40 -9.08
C VAL A 77 7.99 6.65 -9.93
N ILE A 78 8.55 7.75 -9.40
CA ILE A 78 8.27 9.11 -9.87
C ILE A 78 9.54 9.94 -9.94
N GLY A 79 9.43 11.14 -10.53
CA GLY A 79 10.50 12.14 -10.48
C GLY A 79 10.73 12.63 -9.05
N ASP A 80 12.00 12.82 -8.69
CA ASP A 80 12.49 13.04 -7.33
C ASP A 80 11.89 14.28 -6.66
N HIS A 81 11.55 14.14 -5.38
CA HIS A 81 11.17 15.27 -4.54
C HIS A 81 12.43 16.10 -4.16
N PRO A 82 12.36 17.43 -4.16
CA PRO A 82 11.26 18.30 -4.59
C PRO A 82 11.36 18.80 -6.03
N SER A 83 12.43 18.50 -6.77
CA SER A 83 12.78 19.22 -7.99
C SER A 83 12.76 18.38 -9.26
N GLY A 84 12.41 17.09 -9.16
CA GLY A 84 12.59 16.14 -10.25
C GLY A 84 14.02 15.61 -10.33
N CYS A 85 14.33 14.89 -11.38
CA CYS A 85 15.63 14.25 -11.57
C CYS A 85 16.08 14.29 -13.04
N ILE A 86 17.29 13.81 -13.28
CA ILE A 86 17.82 13.70 -14.63
C ILE A 86 18.10 12.22 -14.91
N TYR A 87 17.34 11.65 -15.82
CA TYR A 87 17.66 10.34 -16.36
C TYR A 87 18.83 10.46 -17.35
N ASN A 88 19.85 9.64 -17.16
CA ASN A 88 21.02 9.59 -18.03
C ASN A 88 21.50 8.14 -18.19
N ASN A 89 21.43 7.63 -19.41
CA ASN A 89 21.89 6.27 -19.74
C ASN A 89 23.23 6.25 -20.51
N GLY A 90 23.93 7.36 -20.53
CA GLY A 90 25.21 7.52 -21.25
C GLY A 90 25.09 7.87 -22.74
N PHE A 91 23.92 7.66 -23.35
CA PHE A 91 23.65 7.99 -24.76
C PHE A 91 22.72 9.17 -24.91
N TYR A 92 21.77 9.33 -24.00
CA TYR A 92 20.88 10.46 -23.96
C TYR A 92 20.52 10.86 -22.53
N GLN A 93 20.16 12.11 -22.36
CA GLN A 93 19.78 12.70 -21.09
C GLN A 93 18.38 13.31 -21.20
N ARG A 94 17.54 13.06 -20.19
CA ARG A 94 16.18 13.61 -20.10
C ARG A 94 15.94 14.18 -18.71
N SER A 95 15.39 15.38 -18.65
CA SER A 95 14.85 15.94 -17.41
C SER A 95 13.49 15.34 -17.13
N VAL A 96 13.27 14.93 -15.89
CA VAL A 96 12.05 14.38 -15.37
C VAL A 96 11.51 15.32 -14.31
N SER A 97 10.26 15.70 -14.40
CA SER A 97 9.63 16.60 -13.44
C SER A 97 9.36 15.89 -12.10
N PHE A 98 9.32 16.66 -11.01
CA PHE A 98 8.87 16.12 -9.73
C PHE A 98 7.44 15.56 -9.82
N GLY A 99 7.24 14.35 -9.33
CA GLY A 99 5.96 13.63 -9.34
C GLY A 99 4.99 14.15 -8.27
N SER A 100 4.71 15.47 -8.28
CA SER A 100 3.74 16.07 -7.35
C SER A 100 2.34 15.48 -7.54
N GLY A 101 1.58 15.42 -6.48
CA GLY A 101 0.31 14.70 -6.43
C GLY A 101 0.53 13.22 -6.07
N TYR A 102 1.35 12.50 -6.83
CA TYR A 102 1.71 11.11 -6.50
C TYR A 102 2.52 11.01 -5.20
N TYR A 103 3.55 11.86 -5.05
CA TYR A 103 4.30 11.98 -3.81
C TYR A 103 3.38 12.23 -2.61
N ASP A 104 2.44 13.17 -2.75
CA ASP A 104 1.51 13.51 -1.68
C ASP A 104 0.61 12.31 -1.30
N MET A 105 0.18 11.51 -2.28
CA MET A 105 -0.58 10.28 -2.04
C MET A 105 0.26 9.23 -1.31
N THR A 106 1.56 9.08 -1.64
CA THR A 106 2.43 8.14 -0.91
C THR A 106 2.57 8.55 0.55
N GLN A 107 2.73 9.84 0.84
CA GLN A 107 2.82 10.33 2.22
C GLN A 107 1.51 10.15 3.00
N ARG A 108 0.36 10.34 2.34
CA ARG A 108 -0.96 10.20 2.98
C ARG A 108 -1.29 8.76 3.35
N TYR A 109 -0.86 7.79 2.54
CA TYR A 109 -1.22 6.37 2.67
C TYR A 109 -0.05 5.47 3.04
N ASN A 110 0.88 5.96 3.85
CA ASN A 110 1.99 5.21 4.46
C ASN A 110 2.76 4.33 3.47
N GLY A 111 2.95 4.84 2.25
CA GLY A 111 3.78 4.21 1.25
C GLY A 111 5.09 4.95 1.08
N GLU A 112 5.83 4.53 0.07
CA GLU A 112 7.14 5.10 -0.27
C GLU A 112 7.18 5.52 -1.72
N TRP A 113 8.16 6.32 -2.07
CA TRP A 113 8.45 6.66 -3.45
C TRP A 113 9.88 6.29 -3.82
N TYR A 114 10.06 5.95 -5.08
CA TYR A 114 11.32 5.54 -5.67
C TYR A 114 11.63 6.42 -6.87
N SER A 115 12.91 6.71 -7.09
CA SER A 115 13.32 7.54 -8.21
C SER A 115 13.12 6.84 -9.54
N ILE A 116 12.34 7.42 -10.43
CA ILE A 116 12.20 6.93 -11.81
C ILE A 116 13.51 7.09 -12.61
N CYS A 117 14.43 7.95 -12.15
CA CYS A 117 15.73 8.15 -12.75
C CYS A 117 16.80 7.17 -12.25
N ALA A 118 16.49 6.30 -11.28
CA ALA A 118 17.45 5.35 -10.76
C ALA A 118 17.92 4.38 -11.83
N THR A 119 19.19 3.99 -11.73
CA THR A 119 19.80 3.00 -12.63
C THR A 119 19.65 1.57 -12.13
N ASP A 120 19.35 1.40 -10.84
CA ASP A 120 19.12 0.13 -10.19
C ASP A 120 17.63 -0.06 -9.85
N TRP A 121 16.85 -0.35 -10.85
CA TRP A 121 15.43 -0.67 -10.71
C TRP A 121 15.19 -2.01 -10.01
N GLY A 122 16.17 -2.93 -10.08
CA GLY A 122 16.05 -4.25 -9.48
C GLY A 122 15.94 -4.17 -7.97
N SER A 123 16.83 -3.42 -7.30
CA SER A 123 16.77 -3.25 -5.85
C SER A 123 15.55 -2.45 -5.43
N GLN A 124 15.19 -1.38 -6.14
CA GLN A 124 13.98 -0.60 -5.84
C GLN A 124 12.69 -1.42 -5.91
N MET A 125 12.57 -2.31 -6.90
CA MET A 125 11.40 -3.20 -7.00
C MET A 125 11.42 -4.29 -5.93
N GLN A 126 12.60 -4.72 -5.47
CA GLN A 126 12.71 -5.64 -4.34
C GLN A 126 12.27 -4.94 -3.05
N ASP A 127 12.78 -3.74 -2.79
CA ASP A 127 12.39 -2.92 -1.62
C ASP A 127 10.88 -2.66 -1.61
N LEU A 128 10.30 -2.31 -2.76
CA LEU A 128 8.85 -2.16 -2.92
C LEU A 128 8.11 -3.46 -2.58
N ALA A 129 8.56 -4.59 -3.11
CA ALA A 129 7.94 -5.89 -2.88
C ALA A 129 7.99 -6.28 -1.39
N ASP A 130 9.11 -6.04 -0.74
CA ASP A 130 9.31 -6.32 0.67
C ASP A 130 8.40 -5.43 1.53
N THR A 131 8.34 -4.12 1.25
CA THR A 131 7.47 -3.17 1.95
C THR A 131 5.98 -3.49 1.77
N VAL A 132 5.56 -3.88 0.57
CA VAL A 132 4.17 -4.30 0.29
C VAL A 132 3.82 -5.61 1.00
N SER A 133 4.78 -6.54 1.08
CA SER A 133 4.59 -7.85 1.69
C SER A 133 4.62 -7.80 3.22
N THR A 134 5.15 -6.73 3.81
CA THR A 134 5.25 -6.55 5.25
C THR A 134 3.89 -6.21 5.84
N ARG A 135 3.39 -7.04 6.74
CA ARG A 135 2.12 -6.83 7.43
C ARG A 135 2.38 -6.60 8.91
N ARG A 136 1.98 -5.44 9.41
CA ARG A 136 2.12 -5.08 10.83
C ARG A 136 0.91 -5.50 11.67
N THR A 137 -0.29 -5.41 11.10
CA THR A 137 -1.56 -5.57 11.83
C THR A 137 -2.27 -6.85 11.42
N PHE A 138 -2.67 -7.66 12.39
CA PHE A 138 -3.35 -8.95 12.22
C PHE A 138 -4.67 -8.94 13.00
N THR A 139 -5.77 -8.66 12.30
CA THR A 139 -7.11 -8.68 12.90
C THR A 139 -7.48 -10.11 13.29
N LEU A 140 -8.03 -10.29 14.47
CA LEU A 140 -8.53 -11.57 14.97
C LEU A 140 -9.90 -11.88 14.37
N ASP A 141 -10.15 -13.15 14.11
CA ASP A 141 -11.41 -13.60 13.49
C ASP A 141 -12.59 -13.47 14.45
N GLU A 142 -12.37 -13.75 15.74
CA GLU A 142 -13.42 -13.69 16.76
C GLU A 142 -13.30 -12.39 17.57
N PRO A 143 -14.43 -11.71 17.86
CA PRO A 143 -14.44 -10.56 18.72
C PRO A 143 -14.23 -10.96 20.20
N ASP A 144 -13.78 -10.02 21.01
CA ASP A 144 -13.63 -10.16 22.46
C ASP A 144 -12.75 -11.36 22.91
N PRO A 145 -11.51 -11.48 22.41
CA PRO A 145 -10.59 -12.52 22.85
C PRO A 145 -10.25 -12.36 24.33
N ILE A 146 -9.93 -13.49 24.99
CA ILE A 146 -9.34 -13.43 26.34
C ILE A 146 -7.89 -12.96 26.19
N VAL A 147 -7.65 -11.67 26.41
CA VAL A 147 -6.38 -10.99 26.08
C VAL A 147 -5.15 -11.70 26.65
N ASP A 148 -5.23 -12.13 27.91
CA ASP A 148 -4.10 -12.81 28.59
C ASP A 148 -3.76 -14.20 27.98
N THR A 149 -4.57 -14.70 27.06
CA THR A 149 -4.35 -15.98 26.38
C THR A 149 -3.81 -15.82 24.96
N ILE A 150 -3.63 -14.58 24.47
CA ILE A 150 -3.11 -14.35 23.14
C ILE A 150 -1.64 -14.76 23.08
N ILE A 151 -1.36 -15.73 22.23
CA ILE A 151 0.00 -16.21 21.93
C ILE A 151 0.27 -15.94 20.45
N VAL A 152 1.31 -15.19 20.18
CA VAL A 152 1.76 -14.90 18.82
C VAL A 152 3.07 -15.62 18.55
N SER A 153 3.15 -16.31 17.44
CA SER A 153 4.36 -16.97 16.97
C SER A 153 4.66 -16.64 15.50
N VAL A 154 5.95 -16.54 15.18
CA VAL A 154 6.47 -16.34 13.83
C VAL A 154 7.34 -17.55 13.50
N ASN A 155 6.98 -18.27 12.43
CA ASN A 155 7.63 -19.53 12.04
C ASN A 155 7.72 -20.55 13.19
N GLY A 156 6.68 -20.57 14.06
CA GLY A 156 6.61 -21.48 15.21
C GLY A 156 7.46 -21.06 16.41
N GLN A 157 8.11 -19.90 16.40
CA GLN A 157 8.82 -19.32 17.52
C GLN A 157 7.98 -18.20 18.16
N ALA A 158 7.98 -18.10 19.50
CA ALA A 158 7.24 -17.04 20.19
C ALA A 158 7.69 -15.66 19.71
N ALA A 159 6.75 -14.86 19.28
CA ALA A 159 7.00 -13.49 18.83
C ALA A 159 7.05 -12.53 20.02
N MET A 160 7.86 -11.49 19.89
CA MET A 160 7.96 -10.37 20.83
C MET A 160 7.68 -9.06 20.10
N GLY A 161 7.49 -7.96 20.84
CA GLY A 161 7.32 -6.64 20.25
C GLY A 161 5.97 -6.48 19.53
N TRP A 162 4.93 -7.06 20.06
CA TRP A 162 3.55 -6.88 19.62
C TRP A 162 2.64 -6.47 20.78
N GLU A 163 1.53 -5.88 20.46
CA GLU A 163 0.45 -5.52 21.39
C GLU A 163 -0.92 -5.88 20.80
N TYR A 164 -1.92 -6.05 21.65
CA TYR A 164 -3.30 -6.22 21.23
C TYR A 164 -4.04 -4.90 21.33
N ASP A 165 -4.67 -4.47 20.23
CA ASP A 165 -5.55 -3.31 20.20
C ASP A 165 -7.01 -3.76 20.26
N PRO A 166 -7.72 -3.46 21.36
CA PRO A 166 -9.13 -3.82 21.50
C PRO A 166 -10.08 -3.01 20.61
N ILE A 167 -9.65 -1.85 20.09
CA ILE A 167 -10.50 -1.02 19.22
C ILE A 167 -10.61 -1.65 17.84
N THR A 168 -9.51 -2.14 17.30
CA THR A 168 -9.47 -2.80 15.98
C THR A 168 -9.56 -4.30 16.05
N ASN A 169 -9.60 -4.88 17.26
CA ASN A 169 -9.54 -6.33 17.49
C ASN A 169 -8.36 -6.98 16.79
N ALA A 170 -7.18 -6.43 16.97
CA ALA A 170 -5.99 -6.85 16.21
C ALA A 170 -4.72 -6.95 17.07
N VAL A 171 -3.83 -7.85 16.67
CA VAL A 171 -2.44 -7.87 17.11
C VAL A 171 -1.64 -6.94 16.21
N ILE A 172 -0.89 -6.02 16.80
CA ILE A 172 -0.08 -5.01 16.11
C ILE A 172 1.39 -5.19 16.51
N PHE A 173 2.28 -5.40 15.55
CA PHE A 173 3.72 -5.47 15.78
C PHE A 173 4.33 -4.06 15.84
N ALA A 174 5.29 -3.86 16.74
CA ALA A 174 6.14 -2.68 16.74
C ALA A 174 7.02 -2.63 15.48
N ASP A 175 7.45 -1.44 15.05
CA ASP A 175 8.14 -1.23 13.77
C ASP A 175 9.44 -2.05 13.64
N ASP A 176 10.13 -2.32 14.76
CA ASP A 176 11.36 -3.11 14.85
C ASP A 176 11.13 -4.62 15.00
N SER A 177 9.87 -5.04 15.07
CA SER A 177 9.46 -6.42 15.35
C SER A 177 8.52 -6.97 14.28
N ILE A 178 8.27 -6.20 13.20
CA ILE A 178 7.40 -6.62 12.09
C ILE A 178 7.97 -7.90 11.46
N PRO A 179 7.16 -8.96 11.30
CA PRO A 179 7.61 -10.17 10.64
C PRO A 179 8.06 -9.93 9.20
N GLU A 180 9.15 -10.58 8.81
CA GLU A 180 9.66 -10.53 7.44
C GLU A 180 8.66 -11.10 6.43
N PRO A 181 8.72 -10.68 5.16
CA PRO A 181 7.93 -11.26 4.09
C PRO A 181 8.04 -12.79 4.05
N ASN A 182 6.93 -13.47 3.78
CA ASN A 182 6.82 -14.94 3.69
C ASN A 182 7.03 -15.72 5.01
N GLN A 183 7.13 -15.06 6.15
CA GLN A 183 7.07 -15.76 7.44
C GLN A 183 5.62 -16.17 7.77
N THR A 184 5.47 -17.33 8.40
CA THR A 184 4.17 -17.80 8.88
C THR A 184 3.90 -17.21 10.26
N ILE A 185 2.83 -16.44 10.38
CA ILE A 185 2.35 -15.89 11.64
C ILE A 185 1.18 -16.74 12.12
N THR A 186 1.26 -17.21 13.36
CA THR A 186 0.17 -17.94 14.03
C THR A 186 -0.22 -17.17 15.27
N ILE A 187 -1.52 -16.91 15.42
CA ILE A 187 -2.09 -16.24 16.60
C ILE A 187 -3.11 -17.19 17.19
N GLU A 188 -2.86 -17.62 18.42
CA GLU A 188 -3.76 -18.48 19.20
C GLU A 188 -4.31 -17.68 20.36
N TYR A 189 -5.60 -17.82 20.64
CA TYR A 189 -6.25 -17.13 21.75
C TYR A 189 -7.50 -17.86 22.21
N GLY A 190 -7.82 -17.71 23.48
CA GLY A 190 -9.07 -18.19 24.04
C GLY A 190 -10.21 -17.22 23.75
N ILE A 191 -11.41 -17.77 23.59
CA ILE A 191 -12.66 -17.01 23.54
C ILE A 191 -13.55 -17.41 24.72
N TRP A 192 -14.42 -16.51 25.17
CA TRP A 192 -15.41 -16.84 26.19
C TRP A 192 -16.38 -17.84 25.61
N GLY A 193 -16.45 -19.04 26.20
CA GLY A 193 -17.46 -20.04 25.84
C GLY A 193 -18.86 -19.65 26.31
N CYS A 194 -19.88 -19.94 25.51
CA CYS A 194 -21.30 -19.90 25.92
C CYS A 194 -21.64 -21.06 26.87
#